data_60175dab29fe028ce0e9bfc61b1028e4
#
_entry.id   60175dab29fe028ce0e9bfc61b1028e4
#
_cell.length_a   1.000
_cell.length_b   1.000
_cell.length_c   1.000
_cell.angle_alpha   90.00
_cell.angle_beta   90.00
_cell.angle_gamma   90.00
#
_symmetry.space_group_name_H-M   'P 1'
#
loop_
_entity.id
_entity.type
_entity.pdbx_description
1 polymer ?
#
loop_
_entity_poly.entity_id
_entity_poly.type
_entity_poly.pdbx_seq_one_letter_code
_entity_poly.pdbx_strand_id
1 'polypeptide(L)'
;FRSQDIVSRIGGDEFMVLMRGISDRRLLENRCRRLLERLRNIFQDQKQRLPLSCSIGIAQSPDHGRTYFELFNKADQALYWAKAEGKDNFVFYNEEDKAKYQRKGMASAVNNRIDSDEEPGLAEDNLVRYAFQRLYASADPRNSVHEILELVGQKMNVSRVYVFENSEDNRFCNNTFEWCNEGITPEIQNLQGISYEEDIAGYREMFDEKGIFYCP
;
A
#
# COMPACT_ATOMS: atom_id res chain seq x y z
N PHE A 1 -2.61 18.88 -4.74
CA PHE A 1 -1.98 18.02 -5.75
C PHE A 1 -2.56 18.35 -7.11
N ARG A 2 -1.85 18.04 -8.21
CA ARG A 2 -2.31 18.24 -9.57
C ARG A 2 -3.17 17.05 -10.01
N SER A 3 -3.95 17.20 -11.08
CA SER A 3 -4.77 16.11 -11.65
C SER A 3 -3.95 14.88 -12.10
N GLN A 4 -2.68 15.10 -12.45
CA GLN A 4 -1.74 14.03 -12.84
C GLN A 4 -1.01 13.36 -11.65
N ASP A 5 -1.10 13.93 -10.45
CA ASP A 5 -0.53 13.33 -9.25
C ASP A 5 -1.49 12.25 -8.74
N ILE A 6 -0.97 11.13 -8.27
CA ILE A 6 -1.76 10.03 -7.72
C ILE A 6 -1.67 10.12 -6.20
N VAL A 7 -2.81 10.17 -5.53
CA VAL A 7 -2.92 10.15 -4.07
C VAL A 7 -3.65 8.88 -3.67
N SER A 8 -3.06 8.09 -2.81
CA SER A 8 -3.62 6.83 -2.31
C SER A 8 -3.50 6.77 -0.79
N ARG A 9 -4.53 6.24 -0.12
CA ARG A 9 -4.44 5.82 1.28
C ARG A 9 -3.98 4.37 1.31
N ILE A 10 -2.87 4.10 1.99
CA ILE A 10 -2.26 2.77 2.05
C ILE A 10 -2.83 1.96 3.22
N GLY A 11 -3.10 2.63 4.33
CA GLY A 11 -3.66 2.01 5.54
C GLY A 11 -3.70 3.00 6.71
N GLY A 12 -4.59 2.81 7.67
CA GLY A 12 -4.65 3.66 8.85
C GLY A 12 -4.61 5.16 8.55
N ASP A 13 -3.58 5.85 9.03
CA ASP A 13 -3.28 7.26 8.78
C ASP A 13 -2.20 7.48 7.70
N GLU A 14 -1.80 6.43 6.96
CA GLU A 14 -0.74 6.48 5.98
C GLU A 14 -1.27 6.74 4.57
N PHE A 15 -0.69 7.75 3.93
CA PHE A 15 -0.98 8.16 2.56
C PHE A 15 0.29 8.13 1.71
N MET A 16 0.12 7.76 0.46
CA MET A 16 1.17 7.81 -0.55
C MET A 16 0.78 8.80 -1.64
N VAL A 17 1.78 9.55 -2.11
CA VAL A 17 1.60 10.48 -3.24
C VAL A 17 2.68 10.22 -4.28
N LEU A 18 2.27 9.89 -5.50
CA LEU A 18 3.15 9.80 -6.66
C LEU A 18 3.01 11.06 -7.51
N MET A 19 4.06 11.87 -7.54
CA MET A 19 4.12 13.09 -8.34
C MET A 19 4.90 12.86 -9.63
N ARG A 20 4.28 13.10 -10.78
CA ARG A 20 4.91 12.94 -12.08
C ARG A 20 5.57 14.24 -12.56
N GLY A 21 6.72 14.10 -13.27
CA GLY A 21 7.38 15.22 -13.93
C GLY A 21 7.87 16.30 -12.98
N ILE A 22 8.33 15.94 -11.79
CA ILE A 22 8.96 16.85 -10.84
C ILE A 22 10.36 16.35 -10.55
N SER A 23 11.36 17.01 -11.09
CA SER A 23 12.78 16.78 -10.82
C SER A 23 13.37 17.85 -9.90
N ASP A 24 12.75 19.03 -9.80
CA ASP A 24 13.25 20.11 -8.96
C ASP A 24 12.96 19.84 -7.47
N ARG A 25 14.03 19.58 -6.73
CA ARG A 25 14.00 19.36 -5.28
C ARG A 25 13.40 20.54 -4.51
N ARG A 26 13.72 21.78 -4.90
CA ARG A 26 13.19 22.97 -4.23
C ARG A 26 11.67 23.09 -4.38
N LEU A 27 11.16 22.68 -5.52
CA LEU A 27 9.71 22.65 -5.74
C LEU A 27 9.04 21.65 -4.84
N LEU A 28 9.63 20.45 -4.65
CA LEU A 28 9.12 19.43 -3.72
C LEU A 28 9.17 19.92 -2.28
N GLU A 29 10.29 20.51 -1.85
CA GLU A 29 10.41 21.10 -0.52
C GLU A 29 9.33 22.12 -0.23
N ASN A 30 9.09 23.04 -1.17
CA ASN A 30 8.06 24.07 -1.03
C ASN A 30 6.64 23.45 -0.93
N ARG A 31 6.37 22.37 -1.68
CA ARG A 31 5.10 21.67 -1.61
C ARG A 31 4.90 20.97 -0.26
N CYS A 32 5.94 20.32 0.24
CA CYS A 32 5.89 19.67 1.55
C CYS A 32 5.67 20.68 2.68
N ARG A 33 6.40 21.80 2.67
CA ARG A 33 6.17 22.89 3.66
C ARG A 33 4.74 23.41 3.64
N ARG A 34 4.22 23.70 2.45
CA ARG A 34 2.83 24.18 2.29
C ARG A 34 1.80 23.13 2.74
N LEU A 35 2.08 21.85 2.53
CA LEU A 35 1.21 20.77 3.00
C LEU A 35 1.20 20.71 4.52
N LEU A 36 2.38 20.70 5.16
CA LEU A 36 2.51 20.72 6.61
C LEU A 36 1.82 21.95 7.24
N GLU A 37 2.05 23.12 6.69
CA GLU A 37 1.39 24.38 7.14
C GLU A 37 -0.13 24.29 7.03
N ARG A 38 -0.66 23.78 5.92
CA ARG A 38 -2.10 23.59 5.74
C ARG A 38 -2.68 22.61 6.75
N LEU A 39 -2.01 21.48 6.99
CA LEU A 39 -2.47 20.47 7.94
C LEU A 39 -2.48 21.03 9.37
N ARG A 40 -1.45 21.77 9.77
CA ARG A 40 -1.41 22.45 11.09
C ARG A 40 -2.56 23.43 11.28
N ASN A 41 -2.99 24.07 10.20
CA ASN A 41 -3.99 25.13 10.25
C ASN A 41 -5.43 24.66 10.00
N ILE A 42 -5.63 23.40 9.57
CA ILE A 42 -6.93 22.92 9.08
C ILE A 42 -8.03 22.95 10.16
N PHE A 43 -7.65 22.87 11.44
CA PHE A 43 -8.57 22.88 12.58
C PHE A 43 -8.36 24.06 13.53
N GLN A 44 -7.59 25.09 13.15
CA GLN A 44 -7.34 26.24 14.02
C GLN A 44 -8.60 27.07 14.28
N ASP A 45 -9.54 27.08 13.36
CA ASP A 45 -10.79 27.84 13.44
C ASP A 45 -11.92 27.09 14.18
N GLN A 46 -11.70 25.84 14.58
CA GLN A 46 -12.69 25.05 15.32
C GLN A 46 -12.48 25.18 16.82
N LYS A 47 -13.59 25.21 17.57
CA LYS A 47 -13.58 25.30 19.05
C LYS A 47 -12.78 24.22 19.76
N GLN A 48 -12.50 23.12 19.10
CA GLN A 48 -11.58 22.05 19.53
C GLN A 48 -10.33 22.10 18.63
N ARG A 49 -9.24 22.64 19.17
CA ARG A 49 -7.93 22.60 18.53
C ARG A 49 -7.40 21.16 18.57
N LEU A 50 -7.62 20.41 17.50
CA LEU A 50 -6.93 19.13 17.29
C LEU A 50 -5.60 19.42 16.59
N PRO A 51 -4.46 19.24 17.25
CA PRO A 51 -3.16 19.42 16.59
C PRO A 51 -2.93 18.25 15.60
N LEU A 52 -3.19 18.49 14.32
CA LEU A 52 -2.80 17.57 13.28
C LEU A 52 -1.36 17.85 12.86
N SER A 53 -0.54 16.83 12.89
CA SER A 53 0.81 16.86 12.35
C SER A 53 1.01 15.71 11.35
N CYS A 54 1.91 15.91 10.40
CA CYS A 54 2.26 14.90 9.40
C CYS A 54 3.79 14.78 9.32
N SER A 55 4.27 13.58 9.11
CA SER A 55 5.67 13.33 8.73
C SER A 55 5.68 12.84 7.30
N ILE A 56 6.66 13.28 6.50
CA ILE A 56 6.74 12.99 5.08
C ILE A 56 8.12 12.43 4.74
N GLY A 57 8.17 11.23 4.16
CA GLY A 57 9.37 10.69 3.53
C GLY A 57 9.33 10.87 2.02
N ILE A 58 10.44 11.23 1.40
CA ILE A 58 10.51 11.58 -0.03
C ILE A 58 11.62 10.80 -0.71
N ALA A 59 11.27 10.12 -1.80
CA ALA A 59 12.22 9.53 -2.74
C ALA A 59 11.96 10.08 -4.15
N GLN A 60 13.03 10.25 -4.94
CA GLN A 60 12.97 10.80 -6.30
C GLN A 60 13.57 9.82 -7.31
N SER A 61 12.93 9.64 -8.43
CA SER A 61 13.47 8.95 -9.59
C SER A 61 14.26 9.96 -10.45
N PRO A 62 15.39 9.58 -11.05
CA PRO A 62 16.02 8.24 -11.00
C PRO A 62 16.99 8.05 -9.83
N ASP A 63 17.31 9.09 -9.03
CA ASP A 63 18.40 9.12 -8.06
C ASP A 63 18.22 8.08 -6.92
N HIS A 64 16.97 7.90 -6.49
CA HIS A 64 16.64 6.99 -5.41
C HIS A 64 16.01 5.67 -5.90
N GLY A 65 15.84 5.49 -7.21
CA GLY A 65 15.31 4.29 -7.83
C GLY A 65 14.54 4.57 -9.10
N ARG A 66 14.31 3.50 -9.89
CA ARG A 66 13.58 3.56 -11.16
C ARG A 66 12.29 2.78 -11.13
N THR A 67 12.12 1.92 -10.14
CA THR A 67 10.92 1.15 -9.90
C THR A 67 10.08 1.75 -8.78
N TYR A 68 8.79 1.46 -8.79
CA TYR A 68 7.90 1.84 -7.70
C TYR A 68 8.41 1.31 -6.35
N PHE A 69 8.82 0.05 -6.31
CA PHE A 69 9.29 -0.62 -5.10
C PHE A 69 10.54 0.05 -4.48
N GLU A 70 11.54 0.38 -5.31
CA GLU A 70 12.73 1.07 -4.85
C GLU A 70 12.39 2.43 -4.25
N LEU A 71 11.54 3.20 -4.95
CA LEU A 71 11.11 4.51 -4.49
C LEU A 71 10.27 4.43 -3.22
N PHE A 72 9.34 3.47 -3.15
CA PHE A 72 8.50 3.27 -1.98
C PHE A 72 9.33 2.93 -0.74
N ASN A 73 10.23 1.96 -0.83
CA ASN A 73 11.09 1.57 0.30
C ASN A 73 11.97 2.71 0.78
N LYS A 74 12.52 3.50 -0.14
CA LYS A 74 13.36 4.65 0.19
C LYS A 74 12.55 5.81 0.78
N ALA A 75 11.35 6.04 0.29
CA ALA A 75 10.43 7.02 0.89
C ALA A 75 9.99 6.61 2.30
N ASP A 76 9.71 5.32 2.53
CA ASP A 76 9.36 4.78 3.84
C ASP A 76 10.53 4.91 4.85
N GLN A 77 11.76 4.62 4.42
CA GLN A 77 12.94 4.87 5.25
C GLN A 77 13.08 6.35 5.62
N ALA A 78 12.90 7.24 4.66
CA ALA A 78 12.95 8.68 4.90
C ALA A 78 11.79 9.14 5.81
N LEU A 79 10.60 8.54 5.71
CA LEU A 79 9.49 8.78 6.62
C LEU A 79 9.82 8.37 8.06
N TYR A 80 10.47 7.22 8.21
CA TYR A 80 10.94 6.81 9.53
C TYR A 80 11.92 7.81 10.14
N TRP A 81 12.85 8.33 9.34
CA TRP A 81 13.78 9.36 9.78
C TRP A 81 13.06 10.66 10.15
N ALA A 82 12.07 11.07 9.37
CA ALA A 82 11.24 12.23 9.71
C ALA A 82 10.52 12.06 11.05
N LYS A 83 9.97 10.87 11.30
CA LYS A 83 9.34 10.54 12.60
C LYS A 83 10.36 10.57 13.75
N ALA A 84 11.59 10.11 13.52
CA ALA A 84 12.67 10.10 14.53
C ALA A 84 13.27 11.49 14.80
N GLU A 85 13.22 12.42 13.85
CA GLU A 85 13.68 13.81 14.00
C GLU A 85 12.66 14.75 14.66
N GLY A 86 11.63 14.20 15.29
CA GLY A 86 10.66 14.97 16.07
C GLY A 86 9.29 15.09 15.43
N LYS A 87 9.03 14.35 14.34
CA LYS A 87 7.77 14.40 13.59
C LYS A 87 7.48 15.79 13.00
N ASP A 88 6.31 15.96 12.39
CA ASP A 88 5.86 17.24 11.82
C ASP A 88 6.86 17.93 10.87
N ASN A 89 7.56 17.12 10.09
CA ASN A 89 8.60 17.53 9.14
C ASN A 89 8.58 16.65 7.89
N PHE A 90 9.50 16.92 6.97
CA PHE A 90 9.76 16.07 5.82
C PHE A 90 11.25 15.78 5.68
N VAL A 91 11.59 14.58 5.21
CA VAL A 91 12.96 14.16 4.95
C VAL A 91 13.06 13.55 3.54
N PHE A 92 14.09 13.95 2.81
CA PHE A 92 14.47 13.26 1.57
C PHE A 92 15.34 12.07 1.89
N TYR A 93 15.11 10.96 1.21
CA TYR A 93 16.02 9.84 1.29
C TYR A 93 17.43 10.26 0.89
N ASN A 94 18.43 9.81 1.65
CA ASN A 94 19.84 9.97 1.33
C ASN A 94 20.58 8.73 1.83
N GLU A 95 21.38 8.11 0.98
CA GLU A 95 22.15 6.90 1.33
C GLU A 95 23.18 7.16 2.44
N GLU A 96 23.78 8.36 2.48
CA GLU A 96 24.72 8.75 3.52
C GLU A 96 24.06 8.84 4.90
N ASP A 97 22.82 9.30 4.96
CA ASP A 97 22.04 9.41 6.19
C ASP A 97 21.64 8.04 6.74
N LYS A 98 21.51 7.02 5.90
CA LYS A 98 21.21 5.64 6.32
C LYS A 98 22.19 5.15 7.38
N ALA A 99 23.50 5.37 7.18
CA ALA A 99 24.53 5.00 8.15
C ALA A 99 24.41 5.78 9.47
N LYS A 100 24.02 7.05 9.42
CA LYS A 100 23.78 7.90 10.60
C LYS A 100 22.64 7.37 11.47
N TYR A 101 21.53 6.97 10.84
CA TYR A 101 20.37 6.45 11.55
C TYR A 101 20.55 5.01 12.04
N GLN A 102 21.29 4.18 11.32
CA GLN A 102 21.68 2.85 11.77
C GLN A 102 22.55 2.89 13.05
N ARG A 103 23.53 3.81 13.13
CA ARG A 103 24.37 4.00 14.32
C ARG A 103 23.60 4.47 15.55
N LYS A 104 22.47 5.15 15.35
CA LYS A 104 21.59 5.59 16.45
C LYS A 104 20.62 4.49 16.93
N GLY A 105 20.78 3.24 16.49
CA GLY A 105 19.82 2.16 16.78
C GLY A 105 18.45 2.37 16.15
N MET A 106 18.35 3.33 15.23
CA MET A 106 17.15 3.68 14.49
C MET A 106 17.14 2.94 13.15
N ALA A 107 17.36 1.62 13.18
CA ALA A 107 17.13 0.79 12.01
C ALA A 107 15.63 0.87 11.68
N SER A 108 15.32 1.23 10.43
CA SER A 108 13.96 1.17 9.95
C SER A 108 13.38 -0.20 10.27
N ALA A 109 12.14 -0.25 10.73
CA ALA A 109 11.44 -1.51 10.95
C ALA A 109 11.40 -2.39 9.68
N VAL A 110 11.65 -1.80 8.51
CA VAL A 110 11.76 -2.46 7.22
C VAL A 110 13.07 -3.24 7.10
N ASN A 111 14.23 -2.67 7.51
CA ASN A 111 15.52 -3.35 7.35
C ASN A 111 15.69 -4.53 8.33
N ASN A 112 15.12 -4.47 9.53
CA ASN A 112 15.17 -5.60 10.47
C ASN A 112 14.28 -6.79 10.06
N ARG A 113 13.46 -6.63 9.02
CA ARG A 113 12.53 -7.67 8.56
C ARG A 113 12.89 -8.27 7.20
N ILE A 114 13.86 -7.68 6.49
CA ILE A 114 14.37 -8.23 5.22
C ILE A 114 15.48 -9.26 5.49
N ASP A 115 16.25 -9.10 6.58
CA ASP A 115 17.39 -9.96 6.92
C ASP A 115 17.07 -11.07 7.95
N SER A 116 15.85 -11.11 8.46
CA SER A 116 15.39 -12.22 9.32
C SER A 116 14.44 -13.11 8.54
N ASP A 117 14.80 -14.36 8.35
CA ASP A 117 13.92 -15.46 7.91
C ASP A 117 12.78 -15.75 8.93
N GLU A 118 12.59 -14.87 9.91
CA GLU A 118 11.46 -14.94 10.82
C GLU A 118 10.23 -14.34 10.12
N GLU A 119 9.19 -15.15 9.99
CA GLU A 119 7.87 -14.72 9.55
C GLU A 119 7.44 -13.48 10.32
N PRO A 120 7.15 -12.35 9.65
CA PRO A 120 6.74 -11.14 10.32
C PRO A 120 5.43 -11.42 11.07
N GLY A 121 5.43 -11.24 12.38
CA GLY A 121 4.20 -11.18 13.16
C GLY A 121 3.29 -10.10 12.55
N LEU A 122 2.35 -10.54 11.72
CA LEU A 122 1.57 -9.70 10.83
C LEU A 122 0.46 -9.02 11.63
N ALA A 123 0.75 -7.83 12.14
CA ALA A 123 -0.31 -6.85 12.40
C ALA A 123 -1.00 -6.53 11.05
N GLU A 124 -2.30 -6.22 11.07
CA GLU A 124 -3.11 -5.98 9.85
C GLU A 124 -2.47 -4.96 8.90
N ASP A 125 -1.80 -3.94 9.44
CA ASP A 125 -1.09 -2.90 8.68
C ASP A 125 0.11 -3.41 7.86
N ASN A 126 0.62 -4.60 8.15
CA ASN A 126 1.77 -5.17 7.45
C ASN A 126 1.37 -6.03 6.23
N LEU A 127 0.12 -6.52 6.16
CA LEU A 127 -0.32 -7.41 5.09
C LEU A 127 -0.28 -6.73 3.71
N VAL A 128 -0.80 -5.51 3.64
CA VAL A 128 -0.81 -4.71 2.39
C VAL A 128 0.62 -4.43 1.93
N ARG A 129 1.49 -4.03 2.85
CA ARG A 129 2.91 -3.80 2.56
C ARG A 129 3.59 -5.08 2.06
N TYR A 130 3.37 -6.20 2.72
CA TYR A 130 3.92 -7.51 2.32
C TYR A 130 3.43 -7.91 0.93
N ALA A 131 2.12 -7.77 0.65
CA ALA A 131 1.55 -8.06 -0.65
C ALA A 131 2.23 -7.24 -1.77
N PHE A 132 2.39 -5.94 -1.58
CA PHE A 132 3.11 -5.10 -2.53
C PHE A 132 4.57 -5.51 -2.69
N GLN A 133 5.27 -5.81 -1.60
CA GLN A 133 6.67 -6.27 -1.66
C GLN A 133 6.79 -7.55 -2.50
N ARG A 134 5.91 -8.52 -2.30
CA ARG A 134 5.92 -9.79 -3.05
C ARG A 134 5.60 -9.59 -4.53
N LEU A 135 4.57 -8.81 -4.85
CA LEU A 135 4.19 -8.53 -6.25
C LEU A 135 5.31 -7.88 -7.06
N TYR A 136 6.08 -6.98 -6.44
CA TYR A 136 7.11 -6.22 -7.15
C TYR A 136 8.52 -6.81 -7.07
N ALA A 137 8.80 -7.66 -6.09
CA ALA A 137 10.10 -8.32 -5.96
C ALA A 137 10.24 -9.59 -6.83
N SER A 138 9.13 -10.16 -7.25
CA SER A 138 9.11 -11.42 -8.00
C SER A 138 9.30 -11.21 -9.49
N ALA A 139 10.10 -12.09 -10.11
CA ALA A 139 10.18 -12.20 -11.56
C ALA A 139 8.91 -12.83 -12.16
N ASP A 140 8.11 -13.53 -11.35
CA ASP A 140 6.83 -14.13 -11.73
C ASP A 140 5.69 -13.55 -10.87
N PRO A 141 4.95 -12.55 -11.40
CA PRO A 141 3.83 -11.94 -10.68
C PRO A 141 2.71 -12.92 -10.34
N ARG A 142 2.50 -13.98 -11.14
CA ARG A 142 1.45 -14.96 -10.88
C ARG A 142 1.72 -15.77 -9.63
N ASN A 143 2.97 -16.20 -9.44
CA ASN A 143 3.38 -16.91 -8.23
C ASN A 143 3.23 -16.02 -6.98
N SER A 144 3.57 -14.74 -7.10
CA SER A 144 3.40 -13.78 -6.00
C SER A 144 1.95 -13.57 -5.60
N VAL A 145 1.01 -13.59 -6.56
CA VAL A 145 -0.42 -13.53 -6.24
C VAL A 145 -0.83 -14.75 -5.42
N HIS A 146 -0.39 -15.95 -5.79
CA HIS A 146 -0.70 -17.18 -5.02
C HIS A 146 -0.16 -17.11 -3.58
N GLU A 147 1.08 -16.68 -3.39
CA GLU A 147 1.67 -16.51 -2.05
C GLU A 147 0.86 -15.51 -1.20
N ILE A 148 0.37 -14.44 -1.80
CA ILE A 148 -0.46 -13.44 -1.12
C ILE A 148 -1.83 -14.02 -0.74
N LEU A 149 -2.48 -14.75 -1.66
CA LEU A 149 -3.77 -15.38 -1.39
C LEU A 149 -3.66 -16.43 -0.27
N GLU A 150 -2.58 -17.21 -0.26
CA GLU A 150 -2.29 -18.17 0.80
C GLU A 150 -2.14 -17.46 2.15
N LEU A 151 -1.32 -16.41 2.21
CA LEU A 151 -1.11 -15.63 3.43
C LEU A 151 -2.41 -15.02 3.95
N VAL A 152 -3.23 -14.44 3.06
CA VAL A 152 -4.55 -13.89 3.41
C VAL A 152 -5.45 -14.98 3.93
N GLY A 153 -5.54 -16.11 3.22
CA GLY A 153 -6.38 -17.23 3.58
C GLY A 153 -6.06 -17.83 4.95
N GLN A 154 -4.78 -18.05 5.21
CA GLN A 154 -4.29 -18.55 6.49
C GLN A 154 -4.54 -17.57 7.63
N LYS A 155 -4.22 -16.27 7.40
CA LYS A 155 -4.38 -15.24 8.41
C LYS A 155 -5.84 -14.98 8.79
N MET A 156 -6.71 -14.93 7.80
CA MET A 156 -8.15 -14.71 7.99
C MET A 156 -8.89 -15.99 8.39
N ASN A 157 -8.19 -17.12 8.40
CA ASN A 157 -8.75 -18.46 8.67
C ASN A 157 -10.00 -18.75 7.83
N VAL A 158 -9.91 -18.48 6.52
CA VAL A 158 -11.00 -18.72 5.59
C VAL A 158 -10.76 -19.99 4.77
N SER A 159 -11.81 -20.54 4.19
CA SER A 159 -11.74 -21.74 3.36
C SER A 159 -11.16 -21.48 1.99
N ARG A 160 -11.40 -20.29 1.41
CA ARG A 160 -10.96 -19.90 0.07
C ARG A 160 -10.69 -18.41 -0.02
N VAL A 161 -9.79 -18.04 -0.92
CA VAL A 161 -9.57 -16.65 -1.35
C VAL A 161 -9.53 -16.62 -2.87
N TYR A 162 -10.26 -15.68 -3.47
CA TYR A 162 -10.39 -15.56 -4.92
C TYR A 162 -9.90 -14.21 -5.43
N VAL A 163 -9.44 -14.20 -6.68
CA VAL A 163 -9.35 -13.00 -7.50
C VAL A 163 -10.21 -13.20 -8.75
N PHE A 164 -11.15 -12.30 -8.97
CA PHE A 164 -11.95 -12.27 -10.18
C PHE A 164 -11.51 -11.09 -11.05
N GLU A 165 -11.35 -11.34 -12.33
CA GLU A 165 -11.07 -10.33 -13.33
C GLU A 165 -12.24 -10.22 -14.30
N ASN A 166 -12.59 -8.98 -14.66
CA ASN A 166 -13.66 -8.72 -15.59
C ASN A 166 -13.19 -8.94 -17.04
N SER A 167 -14.11 -9.34 -17.92
CA SER A 167 -13.94 -9.23 -19.36
C SER A 167 -13.76 -7.76 -19.77
N GLU A 168 -13.17 -7.52 -20.97
CA GLU A 168 -12.93 -6.16 -21.47
C GLU A 168 -14.20 -5.31 -21.56
N ASP A 169 -15.35 -5.92 -21.82
CA ASP A 169 -16.66 -5.28 -21.89
C ASP A 169 -17.40 -5.20 -20.53
N ASN A 170 -16.79 -5.70 -19.45
CA ASN A 170 -17.35 -5.78 -18.11
C ASN A 170 -18.69 -6.53 -17.99
N ARG A 171 -18.99 -7.43 -18.92
CA ARG A 171 -20.22 -8.24 -18.89
C ARG A 171 -20.06 -9.55 -18.15
N PHE A 172 -18.84 -10.07 -18.10
CA PHE A 172 -18.49 -11.33 -17.46
C PHE A 172 -17.34 -11.15 -16.49
N CYS A 173 -17.21 -12.05 -15.53
CA CYS A 173 -16.00 -12.20 -14.74
C CYS A 173 -15.50 -13.65 -14.72
N ASN A 174 -14.21 -13.80 -14.48
CA ASN A 174 -13.54 -15.08 -14.38
C ASN A 174 -12.73 -15.13 -13.08
N ASN A 175 -12.78 -16.26 -12.39
CA ASN A 175 -11.85 -16.53 -11.30
C ASN A 175 -10.46 -16.80 -11.89
N THR A 176 -9.54 -15.87 -11.76
CA THR A 176 -8.19 -15.94 -12.33
C THR A 176 -7.16 -16.50 -11.37
N PHE A 177 -7.40 -16.33 -10.07
CA PHE A 177 -6.58 -16.92 -9.02
C PHE A 177 -7.47 -17.42 -7.88
N GLU A 178 -7.10 -18.56 -7.33
CA GLU A 178 -7.75 -19.18 -6.18
C GLU A 178 -6.71 -19.79 -5.24
N TRP A 179 -6.89 -19.56 -3.96
CA TRP A 179 -6.26 -20.34 -2.91
C TRP A 179 -7.34 -21.07 -2.12
N CYS A 180 -7.09 -22.33 -1.80
CA CYS A 180 -7.96 -23.18 -0.98
C CYS A 180 -7.20 -23.67 0.24
N ASN A 181 -7.85 -23.63 1.38
CA ASN A 181 -7.34 -24.23 2.62
C ASN A 181 -7.33 -25.78 2.50
N GLU A 182 -6.60 -26.42 3.38
CA GLU A 182 -6.49 -27.90 3.41
C GLU A 182 -7.87 -28.56 3.45
N GLY A 183 -8.09 -29.55 2.61
CA GLY A 183 -9.35 -30.28 2.49
C GLY A 183 -10.46 -29.56 1.70
N ILE A 184 -10.21 -28.37 1.15
CA ILE A 184 -11.18 -27.62 0.36
C ILE A 184 -10.95 -27.86 -1.13
N THR A 185 -11.99 -28.28 -1.85
CA THR A 185 -11.93 -28.53 -3.30
C THR A 185 -11.88 -27.21 -4.08
N PRO A 186 -10.92 -27.02 -5.02
CA PRO A 186 -10.89 -25.84 -5.87
C PRO A 186 -12.12 -25.69 -6.77
N GLU A 187 -12.56 -24.45 -6.96
CA GLU A 187 -13.70 -24.09 -7.81
C GLU A 187 -13.32 -23.24 -9.02
N ILE A 188 -12.03 -22.94 -9.20
CA ILE A 188 -11.54 -22.06 -10.26
C ILE A 188 -12.05 -22.45 -11.66
N GLN A 189 -12.19 -23.74 -11.94
CA GLN A 189 -12.68 -24.23 -13.24
C GLN A 189 -14.20 -24.04 -13.42
N ASN A 190 -14.94 -24.00 -12.32
CA ASN A 190 -16.39 -23.83 -12.33
C ASN A 190 -16.81 -22.35 -12.31
N LEU A 191 -15.87 -21.46 -12.00
CA LEU A 191 -16.10 -20.02 -11.83
C LEU A 191 -15.50 -19.23 -13.01
N GLN A 192 -15.86 -19.63 -14.24
CA GLN A 192 -15.41 -19.02 -15.48
C GLN A 192 -16.60 -18.51 -16.28
N GLY A 193 -16.45 -17.35 -16.92
CA GLY A 193 -17.46 -16.77 -17.79
C GLY A 193 -18.78 -16.42 -17.07
N ILE A 194 -18.70 -16.05 -15.80
CA ILE A 194 -19.89 -15.72 -14.98
C ILE A 194 -20.49 -14.42 -15.48
N SER A 195 -21.75 -14.44 -15.92
CA SER A 195 -22.47 -13.28 -16.42
C SER A 195 -23.01 -12.42 -15.27
N TYR A 196 -22.72 -11.12 -15.31
CA TYR A 196 -23.28 -10.17 -14.34
C TYR A 196 -24.80 -9.99 -14.49
N GLU A 197 -25.36 -10.26 -15.67
CA GLU A 197 -26.81 -10.10 -15.94
C GLU A 197 -27.58 -11.39 -15.66
N GLU A 198 -27.02 -12.56 -16.03
CA GLU A 198 -27.73 -13.84 -16.00
C GLU A 198 -27.44 -14.64 -14.72
N ASP A 199 -26.14 -14.74 -14.32
CA ASP A 199 -25.75 -15.64 -13.24
C ASP A 199 -25.77 -14.96 -11.87
N ILE A 200 -25.41 -13.67 -11.82
CA ILE A 200 -25.28 -12.90 -10.56
C ILE A 200 -26.00 -11.55 -10.67
N ALA A 201 -27.23 -11.57 -11.21
CA ALA A 201 -28.07 -10.37 -11.32
C ALA A 201 -28.24 -9.68 -9.96
N GLY A 202 -28.07 -8.35 -9.93
CA GLY A 202 -28.14 -7.57 -8.69
C GLY A 202 -26.90 -7.61 -7.81
N TYR A 203 -25.84 -8.32 -8.22
CA TYR A 203 -24.58 -8.41 -7.45
C TYR A 203 -23.98 -7.05 -7.12
N ARG A 204 -24.04 -6.08 -8.04
CA ARG A 204 -23.50 -4.72 -7.82
C ARG A 204 -24.21 -3.95 -6.72
N GLU A 205 -25.47 -4.24 -6.48
CA GLU A 205 -26.31 -3.60 -5.46
C GLU A 205 -26.03 -4.13 -4.05
N MET A 206 -25.29 -5.25 -3.95
CA MET A 206 -24.93 -5.87 -2.68
C MET A 206 -23.72 -5.20 -2.01
N PHE A 207 -22.98 -4.35 -2.73
CA PHE A 207 -21.82 -3.68 -2.20
C PHE A 207 -22.21 -2.41 -1.43
N ASP A 208 -21.51 -2.19 -0.30
CA ASP A 208 -21.61 -0.94 0.44
C ASP A 208 -20.91 0.22 -0.30
N GLU A 209 -20.97 1.43 0.27
CA GLU A 209 -20.31 2.62 -0.28
C GLU A 209 -18.79 2.49 -0.38
N LYS A 210 -18.18 1.53 0.30
CA LYS A 210 -16.76 1.21 0.25
C LYS A 210 -16.43 0.13 -0.77
N GLY A 211 -17.42 -0.42 -1.45
CA GLY A 211 -17.27 -1.53 -2.38
C GLY A 211 -17.02 -2.87 -1.67
N ILE A 212 -17.56 -3.05 -0.47
CA ILE A 212 -17.44 -4.28 0.29
C ILE A 212 -18.80 -4.94 0.38
N PHE A 213 -18.84 -6.24 0.11
CA PHE A 213 -19.99 -7.09 0.26
C PHE A 213 -19.72 -8.16 1.32
N TYR A 214 -20.63 -8.28 2.28
CA TYR A 214 -20.60 -9.33 3.28
C TYR A 214 -21.75 -10.31 3.01
N CYS A 215 -21.40 -11.55 2.71
CA CYS A 215 -22.35 -12.65 2.67
C CYS A 215 -22.44 -13.26 4.08
N PRO A 216 -23.63 -13.23 4.72
CA PRO A 216 -23.81 -13.83 6.04
C PRO A 216 -23.70 -15.37 6.02
#